data_0fa70c0af79a7ccdcac6e9f9b62c33ef
#
_entry.id   0fa70c0af79a7ccdcac6e9f9b62c33ef
#
_cell.length_a   1.000
_cell.length_b   1.000
_cell.length_c   1.000
_cell.angle_alpha   90.00
_cell.angle_beta   90.00
_cell.angle_gamma   90.00
#
_symmetry.space_group_name_H-M   'P 1'
#
loop_
_entity.id
_entity.type
_entity.pdbx_description
1 polymer ?
#
loop_
_entity_poly.entity_id
_entity_poly.type
_entity_poly.pdbx_seq_one_letter_code
_entity_poly.pdbx_strand_id
1 'polypeptide(L)'
;TMEMARVTTLPIEKAARVSPGQGISAMQVITALEKDVLVPYQKRQVEEFKSGMQLIQSDRGGMVYQPKVGLHMDVAQVDFVSMYPAVIIKGNISPEVPLPDVLEPAREELGVVPLTLKPLYEKRVAIKKKIRQYPPDHPMVAILKERANALKWLLVVCFGFLGYKNARYGRIEAHEAVTKGGREVLLRAKEVAESEGFEVLHMYVDALWIKKKGCSKQEHFTDVITKINLHT
;
A
#
# COMPACT_ATOMS: atom_id res chain seq x y z
N THR A 1 -12.73 -13.67 10.79
CA THR A 1 -14.02 -13.68 10.06
C THR A 1 -14.91 -12.53 10.47
N MET A 2 -15.23 -12.34 11.78
CA MET A 2 -16.14 -11.28 12.25
C MET A 2 -15.72 -9.87 11.80
N GLU A 3 -14.44 -9.50 11.94
CA GLU A 3 -13.97 -8.18 11.50
C GLU A 3 -14.03 -8.05 9.97
N MET A 4 -13.79 -9.14 9.23
CA MET A 4 -14.00 -9.15 7.77
C MET A 4 -15.46 -8.88 7.41
N ALA A 5 -16.41 -9.56 8.03
CA ALA A 5 -17.83 -9.34 7.82
C ALA A 5 -18.25 -7.89 8.11
N ARG A 6 -17.76 -7.33 9.23
CA ARG A 6 -18.06 -5.93 9.63
C ARG A 6 -17.55 -4.90 8.63
N VAL A 7 -16.38 -5.15 8.03
CA VAL A 7 -15.73 -4.19 7.15
C VAL A 7 -16.22 -4.34 5.71
N THR A 8 -16.46 -5.57 5.26
CA THR A 8 -16.88 -5.85 3.88
C THR A 8 -18.40 -5.82 3.70
N THR A 9 -19.18 -5.62 4.79
CA THR A 9 -20.65 -5.66 4.80
C THR A 9 -21.26 -7.00 4.33
N LEU A 10 -20.42 -8.02 4.17
CA LEU A 10 -20.90 -9.35 3.83
C LEU A 10 -21.48 -10.07 5.04
N PRO A 11 -22.54 -10.88 4.87
CA PRO A 11 -23.01 -11.79 5.91
C PRO A 11 -21.87 -12.66 6.44
N ILE A 12 -21.85 -12.96 7.75
CA ILE A 12 -20.72 -13.62 8.41
C ILE A 12 -20.41 -14.99 7.80
N GLU A 13 -21.44 -15.75 7.41
CA GLU A 13 -21.32 -17.05 6.77
C GLU A 13 -20.67 -16.94 5.40
N LYS A 14 -20.99 -15.88 4.67
CA LYS A 14 -20.37 -15.57 3.38
C LYS A 14 -18.94 -15.09 3.56
N ALA A 15 -18.69 -14.18 4.50
CA ALA A 15 -17.35 -13.68 4.81
C ALA A 15 -16.38 -14.80 5.29
N ALA A 16 -16.91 -15.90 5.84
CA ALA A 16 -16.12 -17.07 6.23
C ALA A 16 -15.68 -17.96 5.07
N ARG A 17 -16.35 -17.88 3.93
CA ARG A 17 -16.18 -18.79 2.78
C ARG A 17 -15.58 -18.13 1.54
N VAL A 18 -15.69 -16.80 1.43
CA VAL A 18 -15.22 -16.07 0.25
C VAL A 18 -13.76 -15.66 0.39
N SER A 19 -13.11 -15.44 -0.75
CA SER A 19 -11.78 -14.85 -0.77
C SER A 19 -11.82 -13.36 -0.35
N PRO A 20 -10.73 -12.81 0.20
CA PRO A 20 -10.64 -11.39 0.51
C PRO A 20 -10.94 -10.47 -0.69
N GLY A 21 -10.63 -10.91 -1.92
CA GLY A 21 -10.97 -10.17 -3.15
C GLY A 21 -12.47 -9.98 -3.36
N GLN A 22 -13.30 -10.96 -2.99
CA GLN A 22 -14.76 -10.78 -3.03
C GLN A 22 -15.24 -9.77 -1.99
N GLY A 23 -14.59 -9.71 -0.82
CA GLY A 23 -14.85 -8.67 0.17
C GLY A 23 -14.54 -7.27 -0.37
N ILE A 24 -13.38 -7.11 -1.02
CA ILE A 24 -12.98 -5.85 -1.69
C ILE A 24 -14.00 -5.48 -2.77
N SER A 25 -14.40 -6.42 -3.62
CA SER A 25 -15.40 -6.18 -4.66
C SER A 25 -16.74 -5.71 -4.09
N ALA A 26 -17.21 -6.31 -2.99
CA ALA A 26 -18.44 -5.88 -2.32
C ALA A 26 -18.33 -4.43 -1.81
N MET A 27 -17.22 -4.08 -1.19
CA MET A 27 -16.97 -2.73 -0.69
C MET A 27 -16.90 -1.70 -1.84
N GLN A 28 -16.21 -2.03 -2.94
CA GLN A 28 -16.12 -1.17 -4.12
C GLN A 28 -17.51 -0.92 -4.75
N VAL A 29 -18.35 -1.95 -4.81
CA VAL A 29 -19.73 -1.80 -5.29
C VAL A 29 -20.53 -0.84 -4.41
N ILE A 30 -20.43 -0.95 -3.10
CA ILE A 30 -21.11 -0.05 -2.15
C ILE A 30 -20.59 1.38 -2.34
N THR A 31 -19.27 1.59 -2.35
CA THR A 31 -18.67 2.90 -2.58
C THR A 31 -19.12 3.53 -3.91
N ALA A 32 -19.18 2.72 -4.97
CA ALA A 32 -19.65 3.19 -6.27
C ALA A 32 -21.12 3.62 -6.24
N LEU A 33 -21.99 2.84 -5.59
CA LEU A 33 -23.41 3.19 -5.43
C LEU A 33 -23.60 4.46 -4.58
N GLU A 34 -22.81 4.64 -3.52
CA GLU A 34 -22.84 5.84 -2.68
C GLU A 34 -22.36 7.11 -3.41
N LYS A 35 -21.59 6.93 -4.47
CA LYS A 35 -21.03 7.99 -5.31
C LYS A 35 -21.69 8.16 -6.66
N ASP A 36 -22.80 7.47 -6.90
CA ASP A 36 -23.50 7.43 -8.19
C ASP A 36 -22.60 7.06 -9.38
N VAL A 37 -21.56 6.27 -9.13
CA VAL A 37 -20.66 5.73 -10.16
C VAL A 37 -21.19 4.42 -10.68
N LEU A 38 -21.21 4.26 -12.00
CA LEU A 38 -21.66 3.02 -12.65
C LEU A 38 -20.81 1.82 -12.24
N VAL A 39 -21.48 0.76 -11.80
CA VAL A 39 -20.84 -0.51 -11.49
C VAL A 39 -20.73 -1.35 -12.75
N PRO A 40 -19.54 -1.73 -13.23
CA PRO A 40 -19.38 -2.59 -14.41
C PRO A 40 -20.09 -3.93 -14.22
N TYR A 41 -21.00 -4.27 -15.12
CA TYR A 41 -21.76 -5.53 -15.05
C TYR A 41 -20.86 -6.74 -15.25
N GLN A 42 -20.08 -6.74 -16.32
CA GLN A 42 -19.04 -7.71 -16.59
C GLN A 42 -17.74 -7.01 -16.93
N LYS A 43 -16.66 -7.50 -16.37
CA LYS A 43 -15.37 -7.01 -16.77
C LYS A 43 -14.89 -7.76 -18.00
N ARG A 44 -14.84 -7.04 -19.09
CA ARG A 44 -14.12 -7.40 -20.32
C ARG A 44 -13.15 -6.25 -20.64
N GLN A 45 -12.30 -5.88 -19.69
CA GLN A 45 -11.27 -4.93 -20.05
C GLN A 45 -10.28 -5.64 -20.95
N VAL A 46 -10.21 -5.16 -22.18
CA VAL A 46 -9.14 -5.48 -23.09
C VAL A 46 -7.94 -4.67 -22.60
N GLU A 47 -6.85 -5.33 -22.33
CA GLU A 47 -5.56 -4.66 -22.04
C GLU A 47 -5.16 -3.87 -23.29
N GLU A 48 -4.56 -2.71 -23.09
CA GLU A 48 -3.97 -1.95 -24.19
C GLU A 48 -2.89 -2.80 -24.87
N PHE A 49 -2.86 -2.75 -26.20
CA PHE A 49 -1.84 -3.48 -26.95
C PHE A 49 -0.45 -2.95 -26.59
N LYS A 50 0.41 -3.85 -26.15
CA LYS A 50 1.80 -3.53 -25.81
C LYS A 50 2.75 -4.28 -26.72
N SER A 51 3.73 -3.57 -27.27
CA SER A 51 4.87 -4.20 -27.94
C SER A 51 5.71 -5.02 -26.97
N GLY A 52 6.55 -5.94 -27.45
CA GLY A 52 7.42 -6.73 -26.58
C GLY A 52 8.32 -5.86 -25.67
N MET A 53 8.82 -4.73 -26.19
CA MET A 53 9.62 -3.79 -25.38
C MET A 53 8.78 -3.09 -24.31
N GLN A 54 7.54 -2.70 -24.62
CA GLN A 54 6.63 -2.10 -23.64
C GLN A 54 6.25 -3.11 -22.54
N LEU A 55 6.05 -4.40 -22.87
CA LEU A 55 5.81 -5.45 -21.88
C LEU A 55 6.97 -5.61 -20.90
N ILE A 56 8.21 -5.57 -21.39
CA ILE A 56 9.42 -5.62 -20.52
C ILE A 56 9.50 -4.39 -19.61
N GLN A 57 8.98 -3.25 -20.05
CA GLN A 57 9.06 -1.99 -19.31
C GLN A 57 7.85 -1.73 -18.40
N SER A 58 6.70 -2.34 -18.66
CA SER A 58 5.42 -2.01 -18.02
C SER A 58 5.36 -2.44 -16.56
N ASP A 59 5.62 -3.69 -16.25
CA ASP A 59 5.62 -4.19 -14.87
C ASP A 59 7.01 -4.66 -14.45
N ARG A 60 7.74 -3.75 -13.80
CA ARG A 60 9.05 -4.06 -13.21
C ARG A 60 8.95 -4.53 -11.75
N GLY A 61 7.72 -4.69 -11.23
CA GLY A 61 7.48 -5.03 -9.84
C GLY A 61 7.98 -3.98 -8.84
N GLY A 62 8.27 -4.42 -7.62
CA GLY A 62 8.91 -3.59 -6.60
C GLY A 62 10.40 -3.36 -6.88
N MET A 63 10.93 -2.25 -6.36
CA MET A 63 12.36 -1.95 -6.49
C MET A 63 13.19 -2.82 -5.57
N VAL A 64 14.26 -3.37 -6.11
CA VAL A 64 15.30 -4.07 -5.35
C VAL A 64 16.64 -3.42 -5.68
N TYR A 65 17.30 -2.85 -4.68
CA TYR A 65 18.67 -2.36 -4.77
C TYR A 65 19.60 -3.37 -4.15
N GLN A 66 20.60 -3.82 -4.91
CA GLN A 66 21.50 -4.89 -4.48
C GLN A 66 22.19 -4.53 -3.14
N PRO A 67 22.20 -5.46 -2.18
CA PRO A 67 22.82 -5.21 -0.90
C PRO A 67 24.35 -5.04 -1.03
N LYS A 68 24.90 -4.08 -0.29
CA LYS A 68 26.34 -3.97 -0.13
C LYS A 68 26.84 -5.15 0.68
N VAL A 69 27.68 -5.98 0.06
CA VAL A 69 28.21 -7.21 0.68
C VAL A 69 29.14 -6.85 1.84
N GLY A 70 28.97 -7.50 2.98
CA GLY A 70 29.81 -7.33 4.15
C GLY A 70 29.03 -7.41 5.46
N LEU A 71 29.76 -7.32 6.57
CA LEU A 71 29.19 -7.17 7.90
C LEU A 71 29.02 -5.67 8.20
N HIS A 72 27.79 -5.26 8.38
CA HIS A 72 27.43 -3.87 8.69
C HIS A 72 26.85 -3.80 10.08
N MET A 73 27.46 -2.96 10.95
CA MET A 73 26.98 -2.69 12.29
C MET A 73 26.15 -1.40 12.31
N ASP A 74 25.30 -1.23 13.33
CA ASP A 74 24.49 -0.03 13.55
C ASP A 74 23.60 0.34 12.35
N VAL A 75 22.93 -0.66 11.80
CA VAL A 75 22.02 -0.50 10.64
C VAL A 75 20.59 -0.33 11.14
N ALA A 76 19.89 0.66 10.61
CA ALA A 76 18.45 0.81 10.79
C ALA A 76 17.69 0.34 9.55
N GLN A 77 16.62 -0.43 9.77
CA GLN A 77 15.62 -0.72 8.75
C GLN A 77 14.48 0.29 8.86
N VAL A 78 14.20 0.99 7.79
CA VAL A 78 13.05 1.89 7.63
C VAL A 78 12.06 1.23 6.69
N ASP A 79 10.82 1.04 7.15
CA ASP A 79 9.77 0.29 6.46
C ASP A 79 8.51 1.15 6.29
N PHE A 80 7.97 1.22 5.09
CA PHE A 80 6.76 1.96 4.78
C PHE A 80 5.50 1.23 5.23
N VAL A 81 4.67 1.91 6.00
CA VAL A 81 3.43 1.32 6.50
C VAL A 81 2.41 1.17 5.37
N SER A 82 2.20 -0.07 4.90
CA SER A 82 1.22 -0.37 3.84
C SER A 82 1.44 0.47 2.57
N MET A 83 2.66 0.47 2.03
CA MET A 83 3.10 1.33 0.94
C MET A 83 2.14 1.33 -0.26
N TYR A 84 1.81 0.19 -0.84
CA TYR A 84 0.94 0.13 -2.03
C TYR A 84 -0.48 0.68 -1.78
N PRO A 85 -1.18 0.35 -0.68
CA PRO A 85 -2.43 1.04 -0.34
C PRO A 85 -2.27 2.57 -0.19
N ALA A 86 -1.18 3.04 0.42
CA ALA A 86 -0.91 4.47 0.53
C ALA A 86 -0.68 5.12 -0.84
N VAL A 87 0.06 4.47 -1.73
CA VAL A 87 0.28 4.90 -3.13
C VAL A 87 -1.04 4.97 -3.90
N ILE A 88 -1.91 3.97 -3.77
CA ILE A 88 -3.24 3.97 -4.40
C ILE A 88 -4.06 5.18 -3.94
N ILE A 89 -4.08 5.45 -2.63
CA ILE A 89 -4.88 6.53 -2.05
C ILE A 89 -4.29 7.90 -2.44
N LYS A 90 -2.98 8.08 -2.29
CA LYS A 90 -2.28 9.36 -2.54
C LYS A 90 -2.27 9.72 -4.01
N GLY A 91 -2.02 8.75 -4.88
CA GLY A 91 -1.99 8.92 -6.33
C GLY A 91 -3.36 8.83 -7.01
N ASN A 92 -4.46 8.70 -6.26
CA ASN A 92 -5.81 8.50 -6.81
C ASN A 92 -5.89 7.41 -7.89
N ILE A 93 -5.22 6.27 -7.65
CA ILE A 93 -5.14 5.21 -8.65
C ILE A 93 -6.42 4.37 -8.64
N SER A 94 -7.23 4.54 -9.66
CA SER A 94 -8.49 3.82 -9.90
C SER A 94 -8.75 3.65 -11.39
N PRO A 95 -9.37 2.56 -11.84
CA PRO A 95 -9.56 2.27 -13.27
C PRO A 95 -10.37 3.31 -14.04
N GLU A 96 -11.30 3.98 -13.36
CA GLU A 96 -12.24 4.95 -13.95
C GLU A 96 -11.72 6.39 -13.96
N VAL A 97 -10.56 6.65 -13.34
CA VAL A 97 -9.93 7.97 -13.37
C VAL A 97 -8.63 7.94 -14.17
N PRO A 98 -8.16 9.10 -14.69
CA PRO A 98 -6.86 9.16 -15.34
C PRO A 98 -5.73 8.70 -14.41
N LEU A 99 -4.85 7.84 -14.92
CA LEU A 99 -3.73 7.34 -14.13
C LEU A 99 -2.60 8.39 -14.08
N PRO A 100 -1.97 8.58 -12.92
CA PRO A 100 -0.91 9.58 -12.78
C PRO A 100 0.38 9.10 -13.47
N ASP A 101 1.06 10.01 -14.16
CA ASP A 101 2.40 9.77 -14.69
C ASP A 101 3.48 9.85 -13.61
N VAL A 102 3.29 10.74 -12.66
CA VAL A 102 4.13 10.95 -11.47
C VAL A 102 3.24 10.90 -10.24
N LEU A 103 3.73 10.29 -9.16
CA LEU A 103 2.98 10.19 -7.91
C LEU A 103 2.92 11.57 -7.24
N GLU A 104 1.80 12.25 -7.43
CA GLU A 104 1.44 13.49 -6.73
C GLU A 104 0.18 13.28 -5.88
N PRO A 105 -0.02 14.10 -4.83
CA PRO A 105 -1.28 14.08 -4.08
C PRO A 105 -2.46 14.39 -5.00
N ALA A 106 -3.52 13.59 -4.87
CA ALA A 106 -4.74 13.80 -5.66
C ALA A 106 -5.29 15.20 -5.44
N ARG A 107 -5.51 15.92 -6.54
CA ARG A 107 -6.15 17.26 -6.56
C ARG A 107 -7.64 17.18 -6.86
N GLU A 108 -8.09 16.04 -7.38
CA GLU A 108 -9.46 15.79 -7.80
C GLU A 108 -10.19 14.88 -6.81
N GLU A 109 -11.49 14.70 -7.01
CA GLU A 109 -12.27 13.74 -6.25
C GLU A 109 -11.69 12.33 -6.40
N LEU A 110 -11.58 11.62 -5.28
CA LEU A 110 -11.01 10.28 -5.27
C LEU A 110 -11.91 9.29 -6.03
N GLY A 111 -11.28 8.42 -6.82
CA GLY A 111 -11.95 7.31 -7.48
C GLY A 111 -12.43 6.23 -6.51
N VAL A 112 -13.20 5.26 -7.02
CA VAL A 112 -13.84 4.20 -6.22
C VAL A 112 -12.82 3.37 -5.43
N VAL A 113 -11.69 3.03 -6.03
CA VAL A 113 -10.67 2.19 -5.37
C VAL A 113 -10.03 2.90 -4.19
N PRO A 114 -9.45 4.11 -4.31
CA PRO A 114 -8.89 4.84 -3.18
C PRO A 114 -9.95 5.22 -2.13
N LEU A 115 -11.17 5.57 -2.52
CA LEU A 115 -12.26 5.83 -1.58
C LEU A 115 -12.61 4.61 -0.73
N THR A 116 -12.63 3.42 -1.35
CA THR A 116 -12.86 2.16 -0.65
C THR A 116 -11.74 1.83 0.34
N LEU A 117 -10.48 2.11 -0.04
CA LEU A 117 -9.32 1.71 0.75
C LEU A 117 -8.95 2.68 1.87
N LYS A 118 -9.21 3.98 1.68
CA LYS A 118 -8.86 5.03 2.64
C LYS A 118 -9.37 4.76 4.06
N PRO A 119 -10.66 4.43 4.27
CA PRO A 119 -11.17 4.13 5.62
C PRO A 119 -10.49 2.92 6.27
N LEU A 120 -10.15 1.90 5.48
CA LEU A 120 -9.44 0.70 5.96
C LEU A 120 -8.04 1.03 6.41
N TYR A 121 -7.33 1.82 5.61
CA TYR A 121 -5.98 2.27 5.89
C TYR A 121 -5.94 3.11 7.18
N GLU A 122 -6.79 4.13 7.28
CA GLU A 122 -6.88 5.01 8.45
C GLU A 122 -7.25 4.22 9.71
N LYS A 123 -8.25 3.33 9.63
CA LYS A 123 -8.65 2.46 10.74
C LYS A 123 -7.49 1.55 11.19
N ARG A 124 -6.74 0.98 10.26
CA ARG A 124 -5.57 0.15 10.61
C ARG A 124 -4.47 0.95 11.29
N VAL A 125 -4.17 2.15 10.81
CA VAL A 125 -3.20 3.06 11.42
C VAL A 125 -3.63 3.44 12.84
N ALA A 126 -4.90 3.80 13.02
CA ALA A 126 -5.47 4.12 14.33
C ALA A 126 -5.38 2.93 15.31
N ILE A 127 -5.71 1.72 14.86
CA ILE A 127 -5.59 0.49 15.68
C ILE A 127 -4.13 0.24 16.08
N LYS A 128 -3.17 0.39 15.16
CA LYS A 128 -1.74 0.24 15.47
C LYS A 128 -1.26 1.27 16.51
N LYS A 129 -1.69 2.54 16.39
CA LYS A 129 -1.40 3.57 17.39
C LYS A 129 -1.99 3.19 18.76
N LYS A 130 -3.23 2.68 18.77
CA LYS A 130 -3.90 2.26 20.00
C LYS A 130 -3.21 1.07 20.68
N ILE A 131 -2.72 0.09 19.91
CA ILE A 131 -1.96 -1.04 20.46
C ILE A 131 -0.74 -0.56 21.25
N ARG A 132 -0.03 0.46 20.78
CA ARG A 132 1.17 1.01 21.46
C ARG A 132 0.88 1.69 22.79
N GLN A 133 -0.39 2.01 23.08
CA GLN A 133 -0.82 2.64 24.34
C GLN A 133 -1.08 1.64 25.46
N TYR A 134 -1.14 0.35 25.13
CA TYR A 134 -1.40 -0.73 26.11
C TYR A 134 -0.11 -1.49 26.43
N PRO A 135 0.03 -1.99 27.69
CA PRO A 135 1.06 -2.97 28.01
C PRO A 135 0.96 -4.19 27.08
N PRO A 136 2.09 -4.86 26.75
CA PRO A 136 2.11 -5.98 25.82
C PRO A 136 1.14 -7.12 26.16
N ASP A 137 0.93 -7.38 27.46
CA ASP A 137 0.11 -8.49 27.97
C ASP A 137 -1.36 -8.09 28.20
N HIS A 138 -1.74 -6.88 27.86
CA HIS A 138 -3.12 -6.43 28.05
C HIS A 138 -4.09 -7.18 27.11
N PRO A 139 -5.24 -7.71 27.58
CA PRO A 139 -6.18 -8.51 26.76
C PRO A 139 -6.63 -7.79 25.47
N MET A 140 -6.79 -6.48 25.51
CA MET A 140 -7.16 -5.68 24.34
C MET A 140 -6.11 -5.72 23.22
N VAL A 141 -4.84 -5.99 23.53
CA VAL A 141 -3.76 -6.06 22.53
C VAL A 141 -4.01 -7.22 21.57
N ALA A 142 -4.41 -8.39 22.07
CA ALA A 142 -4.74 -9.55 21.25
C ALA A 142 -5.91 -9.23 20.29
N ILE A 143 -6.99 -8.67 20.82
CA ILE A 143 -8.19 -8.31 20.03
C ILE A 143 -7.83 -7.26 18.94
N LEU A 144 -7.08 -6.23 19.30
CA LEU A 144 -6.66 -5.17 18.36
C LEU A 144 -5.70 -5.70 17.29
N LYS A 145 -4.79 -6.63 17.64
CA LYS A 145 -3.90 -7.30 16.68
C LYS A 145 -4.71 -8.10 15.67
N GLU A 146 -5.70 -8.89 16.09
CA GLU A 146 -6.58 -9.65 15.18
C GLU A 146 -7.36 -8.73 14.23
N ARG A 147 -7.89 -7.61 14.74
CA ARG A 147 -8.55 -6.59 13.89
C ARG A 147 -7.58 -5.97 12.89
N ALA A 148 -6.39 -5.58 13.33
CA ALA A 148 -5.36 -5.02 12.45
C ALA A 148 -4.92 -6.03 11.37
N ASN A 149 -4.87 -7.33 11.70
CA ASN A 149 -4.55 -8.40 10.76
C ASN A 149 -5.64 -8.57 9.70
N ALA A 150 -6.92 -8.56 10.09
CA ALA A 150 -8.03 -8.63 9.12
C ALA A 150 -7.97 -7.47 8.12
N LEU A 151 -7.74 -6.24 8.59
CA LEU A 151 -7.55 -5.07 7.73
C LEU A 151 -6.29 -5.19 6.87
N LYS A 152 -5.20 -5.73 7.40
CA LYS A 152 -3.97 -5.98 6.64
C LYS A 152 -4.25 -6.88 5.43
N TRP A 153 -5.00 -7.97 5.62
CA TRP A 153 -5.33 -8.88 4.53
C TRP A 153 -6.09 -8.19 3.39
N LEU A 154 -7.08 -7.38 3.70
CA LEU A 154 -7.81 -6.60 2.69
C LEU A 154 -6.87 -5.63 1.96
N LEU A 155 -6.05 -4.89 2.70
CA LEU A 155 -5.11 -3.92 2.13
C LEU A 155 -4.01 -4.56 1.28
N VAL A 156 -3.53 -5.75 1.63
CA VAL A 156 -2.52 -6.48 0.83
C VAL A 156 -3.14 -7.03 -0.45
N VAL A 157 -4.35 -7.59 -0.36
CA VAL A 157 -5.02 -8.20 -1.52
C VAL A 157 -5.49 -7.14 -2.52
N CYS A 158 -5.82 -5.91 -2.09
CA CYS A 158 -6.35 -4.87 -2.97
C CYS A 158 -5.42 -4.56 -4.15
N PHE A 159 -4.11 -4.55 -3.95
CA PHE A 159 -3.12 -4.33 -4.99
C PHE A 159 -3.19 -5.43 -6.07
N GLY A 160 -3.11 -6.71 -5.70
CA GLY A 160 -3.22 -7.82 -6.63
C GLY A 160 -4.60 -7.90 -7.30
N PHE A 161 -5.67 -7.54 -6.55
CA PHE A 161 -7.03 -7.51 -7.07
C PHE A 161 -7.24 -6.40 -8.11
N LEU A 162 -6.50 -5.30 -8.01
CA LEU A 162 -6.51 -4.22 -9.01
C LEU A 162 -6.02 -4.70 -10.39
N GLY A 163 -5.03 -5.60 -10.43
CA GLY A 163 -4.55 -6.24 -11.67
C GLY A 163 -5.34 -7.48 -12.11
N TYR A 164 -6.34 -7.93 -11.31
CA TYR A 164 -7.08 -9.13 -11.62
C TYR A 164 -8.12 -8.88 -12.73
N LYS A 165 -7.99 -9.59 -13.86
CA LYS A 165 -8.82 -9.41 -15.06
C LYS A 165 -10.33 -9.53 -14.83
N ASN A 166 -10.78 -10.27 -13.82
CA ASN A 166 -12.19 -10.45 -13.49
C ASN A 166 -12.69 -9.54 -12.37
N ALA A 167 -11.83 -8.67 -11.80
CA ALA A 167 -12.28 -7.69 -10.82
C ALA A 167 -13.08 -6.57 -11.49
N ARG A 168 -14.21 -6.14 -10.95
CA ARG A 168 -15.06 -5.08 -11.53
C ARG A 168 -14.30 -3.76 -11.70
N TYR A 169 -13.53 -3.38 -10.68
CA TYR A 169 -12.65 -2.22 -10.66
C TYR A 169 -11.18 -2.66 -10.68
N GLY A 170 -10.82 -3.49 -11.68
CA GLY A 170 -9.43 -3.87 -11.90
C GLY A 170 -8.98 -3.40 -13.29
N ARG A 171 -7.73 -2.96 -13.41
CA ARG A 171 -7.08 -2.54 -14.65
C ARG A 171 -5.59 -2.79 -14.52
N ILE A 172 -4.99 -3.45 -15.50
CA ILE A 172 -3.57 -3.81 -15.42
C ILE A 172 -2.69 -2.56 -15.38
N GLU A 173 -3.02 -1.53 -16.13
CA GLU A 173 -2.29 -0.27 -16.14
C GLU A 173 -2.36 0.44 -14.76
N ALA A 174 -3.49 0.32 -14.06
CA ALA A 174 -3.61 0.83 -12.70
C ALA A 174 -2.72 0.04 -11.72
N HIS A 175 -2.63 -1.28 -11.88
CA HIS A 175 -1.69 -2.11 -11.12
C HIS A 175 -0.23 -1.70 -11.39
N GLU A 176 0.13 -1.50 -12.66
CA GLU A 176 1.46 -1.03 -13.07
C GLU A 176 1.78 0.38 -12.50
N ALA A 177 0.79 1.28 -12.46
CA ALA A 177 0.94 2.60 -11.84
C ALA A 177 1.25 2.52 -10.33
N VAL A 178 0.67 1.55 -9.61
CA VAL A 178 0.98 1.34 -8.17
C VAL A 178 2.43 0.90 -7.98
N THR A 179 2.92 -0.06 -8.78
CA THR A 179 4.33 -0.50 -8.68
C THR A 179 5.29 0.60 -9.08
N LYS A 180 4.95 1.40 -10.11
CA LYS A 180 5.72 2.58 -10.52
C LYS A 180 5.80 3.60 -9.38
N GLY A 181 4.65 3.97 -8.78
CA GLY A 181 4.59 4.89 -7.64
C GLY A 181 5.36 4.39 -6.42
N GLY A 182 5.28 3.08 -6.11
CA GLY A 182 6.05 2.47 -5.03
C GLY A 182 7.57 2.59 -5.24
N ARG A 183 8.05 2.36 -6.47
CA ARG A 183 9.47 2.56 -6.81
C ARG A 183 9.89 4.01 -6.66
N GLU A 184 9.04 4.95 -7.07
CA GLU A 184 9.31 6.38 -6.95
C GLU A 184 9.41 6.83 -5.48
N VAL A 185 8.47 6.39 -4.64
CA VAL A 185 8.50 6.65 -3.18
C VAL A 185 9.80 6.14 -2.56
N LEU A 186 10.21 4.92 -2.91
CA LEU A 186 11.43 4.32 -2.37
C LEU A 186 12.69 5.04 -2.84
N LEU A 187 12.73 5.51 -4.10
CA LEU A 187 13.84 6.32 -4.62
C LEU A 187 13.93 7.67 -3.92
N ARG A 188 12.82 8.38 -3.74
CA ARG A 188 12.78 9.63 -2.99
C ARG A 188 13.27 9.44 -1.56
N ALA A 189 12.86 8.35 -0.89
CA ALA A 189 13.34 8.03 0.45
C ALA A 189 14.85 7.80 0.49
N LYS A 190 15.40 7.14 -0.53
CA LYS A 190 16.86 6.95 -0.69
C LYS A 190 17.57 8.30 -0.82
N GLU A 191 17.12 9.16 -1.74
CA GLU A 191 17.70 10.47 -1.99
C GLU A 191 17.70 11.33 -0.72
N VAL A 192 16.59 11.34 0.03
CA VAL A 192 16.50 12.05 1.32
C VAL A 192 17.48 11.46 2.33
N ALA A 193 17.57 10.14 2.45
CA ALA A 193 18.52 9.52 3.39
C ALA A 193 19.97 9.86 3.03
N GLU A 194 20.33 9.83 1.75
CA GLU A 194 21.69 10.17 1.27
C GLU A 194 22.00 11.67 1.47
N SER A 195 21.06 12.56 1.23
CA SER A 195 21.23 14.01 1.48
C SER A 195 21.47 14.33 2.96
N GLU A 196 20.93 13.51 3.88
CA GLU A 196 21.17 13.59 5.32
C GLU A 196 22.46 12.88 5.76
N GLY A 197 23.26 12.39 4.80
CA GLY A 197 24.55 11.76 5.04
C GLY A 197 24.47 10.33 5.54
N PHE A 198 23.33 9.65 5.32
CA PHE A 198 23.20 8.20 5.55
C PHE A 198 23.66 7.44 4.31
N GLU A 199 24.31 6.33 4.53
CA GLU A 199 24.61 5.35 3.48
C GLU A 199 23.46 4.38 3.36
N VAL A 200 22.89 4.23 2.16
CA VAL A 200 21.87 3.22 1.87
C VAL A 200 22.56 1.91 1.47
N LEU A 201 22.39 0.89 2.28
CA LEU A 201 23.01 -0.42 2.11
C LEU A 201 22.20 -1.34 1.19
N HIS A 202 20.89 -1.27 1.31
CA HIS A 202 19.95 -2.13 0.62
C HIS A 202 18.57 -1.48 0.56
N MET A 203 17.80 -1.81 -0.49
CA MET A 203 16.38 -1.50 -0.57
C MET A 203 15.65 -2.74 -1.10
N TYR A 204 14.47 -3.00 -0.54
CA TYR A 204 13.64 -4.10 -0.96
C TYR A 204 12.16 -3.74 -0.87
N VAL A 205 11.54 -3.54 -2.01
CA VAL A 205 10.11 -3.25 -2.23
C VAL A 205 9.58 -2.04 -1.45
N ASP A 206 9.45 -2.14 -0.13
CA ASP A 206 8.85 -1.14 0.77
C ASP A 206 9.74 -0.80 1.97
N ALA A 207 11.00 -1.25 1.95
CA ALA A 207 11.96 -1.02 3.01
C ALA A 207 13.33 -0.59 2.49
N LEU A 208 14.04 0.19 3.30
CA LEU A 208 15.44 0.56 3.08
C LEU A 208 16.26 0.35 4.33
N TRP A 209 17.51 -0.08 4.16
CA TRP A 209 18.49 -0.28 5.23
C TRP A 209 19.55 0.80 5.12
N ILE A 210 19.62 1.61 6.19
CA ILE A 210 20.49 2.77 6.24
C ILE A 210 21.44 2.72 7.42
N LYS A 211 22.63 3.28 7.26
CA LYS A 211 23.57 3.49 8.36
C LYS A 211 24.25 4.84 8.24
N LYS A 212 24.71 5.37 9.38
CA LYS A 212 25.55 6.57 9.45
C LYS A 212 26.52 6.41 10.61
N LYS A 213 27.78 6.80 10.41
CA LYS A 213 28.80 6.74 11.45
C LYS A 213 28.38 7.56 12.70
N GLY A 214 28.44 6.94 13.86
CA GLY A 214 28.03 7.55 15.12
C GLY A 214 26.52 7.44 15.45
N CYS A 215 25.70 6.83 14.56
CA CYS A 215 24.28 6.59 14.78
C CYS A 215 24.06 5.11 15.13
N SER A 216 23.88 4.81 16.43
CA SER A 216 23.66 3.44 16.94
C SER A 216 22.35 3.28 17.71
N LYS A 217 21.69 4.39 18.08
CA LYS A 217 20.42 4.39 18.81
C LYS A 217 19.27 4.81 17.92
N GLN A 218 18.08 4.31 18.22
CA GLN A 218 16.86 4.62 17.44
C GLN A 218 16.60 6.13 17.31
N GLU A 219 16.92 6.91 18.35
CA GLU A 219 16.75 8.37 18.36
C GLU A 219 17.54 9.08 17.27
N HIS A 220 18.72 8.55 16.91
CA HIS A 220 19.58 9.12 15.87
C HIS A 220 18.97 9.05 14.44
N PHE A 221 17.94 8.23 14.25
CA PHE A 221 17.27 8.05 12.98
C PHE A 221 15.94 8.81 12.88
N THR A 222 15.48 9.44 13.98
CA THR A 222 14.16 10.09 14.04
C THR A 222 14.04 11.23 13.03
N ASP A 223 15.07 12.05 12.90
CA ASP A 223 15.08 13.22 12.03
C ASP A 223 15.02 12.81 10.55
N VAL A 224 15.84 11.84 10.15
CA VAL A 224 15.80 11.35 8.75
C VAL A 224 14.47 10.66 8.41
N ILE A 225 13.87 9.92 9.36
CA ILE A 225 12.54 9.32 9.17
C ILE A 225 11.49 10.41 9.01
N THR A 226 11.55 11.48 9.80
CA THR A 226 10.64 12.61 9.68
C THR A 226 10.77 13.30 8.33
N LYS A 227 12.00 13.52 7.86
CA LYS A 227 12.26 14.10 6.53
C LYS A 227 11.79 13.19 5.39
N ILE A 228 12.04 11.89 5.48
CA ILE A 228 11.51 10.91 4.52
C ILE A 228 9.98 11.02 4.44
N ASN A 229 9.28 11.03 5.59
CA ASN A 229 7.82 11.14 5.62
C ASN A 229 7.26 12.45 5.05
N LEU A 230 8.05 13.54 5.07
CA LEU A 230 7.65 14.83 4.48
C LEU A 230 7.80 14.84 2.95
N HIS A 231 8.74 14.07 2.42
CA HIS A 231 9.07 14.06 0.99
C HIS A 231 8.48 12.87 0.22
N THR A 232 7.83 11.92 0.91
CA THR A 232 7.20 10.74 0.33
C THR A 232 5.72 10.67 0.65
#